data_f5697f2361218a0e61ed3c2c6a103853
#
_entry.id   f5697f2361218a0e61ed3c2c6a103853
#
_cell.length_a   1.000
_cell.length_b   1.000
_cell.length_c   1.000
_cell.angle_alpha   90.00
_cell.angle_beta   90.00
_cell.angle_gamma   90.00
#
_symmetry.space_group_name_H-M   'P 1'
#
loop_
_entity.id
_entity.type
_entity.pdbx_description
1 polymer ?
#
loop_
_entity_poly.entity_id
_entity_poly.type
_entity_poly.pdbx_seq_one_letter_code
_entity_poly.pdbx_strand_id
1 'polypeptide(L)'
;MEISKKDLEILSNAISETITVLPSEEPEIFCSQIKQIPIPEPIQERLTNFARNGSESGFILFQNILEPNLPRTPPGNHYHVGETTILSKIQGVMMSKMSEMIAYEAEGYGKLYQDILPIYSMASVQTSVGSNTELEIHTEQAFSQLRPDIISLACLRGDINAFTYILPVNRIIKNITKKEMELLYQPLWKMGVDISFKLHGKEFMEGDIRGPFAILNGSRNDPQLIFDQDLMFGITKESQKLIAKIVAIYYQHRITHNLKPGEIIFIDNRRAVHGRSSFSPNYDGYDRFLIRCFGTLDYEKSREARSPEYPRMIQAIYS
;
A
#
# COMPACT_ATOMS: atom_id res chain seq x y z
N MET A 1 -6.36 16.70 3.83
CA MET A 1 -7.22 17.62 3.04
C MET A 1 -8.65 17.16 3.22
N GLU A 2 -9.53 18.04 3.65
CA GLU A 2 -10.96 17.76 3.70
C GLU A 2 -11.58 17.95 2.32
N ILE A 3 -12.43 17.02 1.91
CA ILE A 3 -13.22 17.15 0.69
C ILE A 3 -14.55 17.84 1.06
N SER A 4 -14.91 18.87 0.32
CA SER A 4 -16.17 19.58 0.57
C SER A 4 -17.37 18.69 0.20
N LYS A 5 -18.51 18.90 0.87
CA LYS A 5 -19.76 18.18 0.54
C LYS A 5 -20.14 18.34 -0.93
N LYS A 6 -19.96 19.54 -1.49
CA LYS A 6 -20.24 19.85 -2.89
C LYS A 6 -19.35 19.03 -3.84
N ASP A 7 -18.04 18.98 -3.55
CA ASP A 7 -17.09 18.20 -4.38
C ASP A 7 -17.38 16.71 -4.30
N LEU A 8 -17.75 16.22 -3.11
CA LEU A 8 -18.13 14.82 -2.90
C LEU A 8 -19.40 14.46 -3.69
N GLU A 9 -20.42 15.34 -3.69
CA GLU A 9 -21.66 15.14 -4.44
C GLU A 9 -21.38 15.10 -5.95
N ILE A 10 -20.58 16.04 -6.46
CA ILE A 10 -20.18 16.07 -7.87
C ILE A 10 -19.44 14.79 -8.26
N LEU A 11 -18.47 14.35 -7.45
CA LEU A 11 -17.71 13.12 -7.70
C LEU A 11 -18.62 11.88 -7.67
N SER A 12 -19.51 11.78 -6.67
CA SER A 12 -20.41 10.63 -6.52
C SER A 12 -21.39 10.52 -7.71
N ASN A 13 -21.92 11.64 -8.19
CA ASN A 13 -22.79 11.66 -9.35
C ASN A 13 -22.03 11.22 -10.62
N ALA A 14 -20.85 11.81 -10.87
CA ALA A 14 -20.02 11.45 -12.02
C ALA A 14 -19.61 9.97 -11.99
N ILE A 15 -19.31 9.42 -10.81
CA ILE A 15 -19.00 8.00 -10.61
C ILE A 15 -20.20 7.14 -10.96
N SER A 16 -21.40 7.50 -10.47
CA SER A 16 -22.63 6.73 -10.70
C SER A 16 -23.05 6.71 -12.17
N GLU A 17 -22.77 7.80 -12.90
CA GLU A 17 -23.06 7.91 -14.33
C GLU A 17 -22.01 7.19 -15.22
N THR A 18 -20.75 7.08 -14.77
CA THR A 18 -19.63 6.64 -15.61
C THR A 18 -19.24 5.20 -15.34
N ILE A 19 -19.22 4.75 -14.05
CA ILE A 19 -18.76 3.42 -13.68
C ILE A 19 -19.90 2.42 -13.75
N THR A 20 -19.81 1.53 -14.73
CA THR A 20 -20.85 0.53 -15.04
C THR A 20 -20.44 -0.92 -14.77
N VAL A 21 -19.16 -1.14 -14.43
CA VAL A 21 -18.59 -2.48 -14.23
C VAL A 21 -17.91 -2.59 -12.86
N LEU A 22 -17.75 -3.81 -12.38
CA LEU A 22 -16.95 -4.11 -11.20
C LEU A 22 -15.47 -4.30 -11.60
N PRO A 23 -14.52 -3.77 -10.84
CA PRO A 23 -13.09 -3.91 -11.14
C PRO A 23 -12.59 -5.37 -11.06
N SER A 24 -13.24 -6.22 -10.27
CA SER A 24 -12.94 -7.67 -10.21
C SER A 24 -13.38 -8.45 -11.43
N GLU A 25 -14.38 -7.95 -12.18
CA GLU A 25 -14.93 -8.58 -13.38
C GLU A 25 -14.27 -8.04 -14.65
N GLU A 26 -14.21 -6.71 -14.78
CA GLU A 26 -13.72 -6.02 -15.97
C GLU A 26 -12.70 -4.92 -15.62
N PRO A 27 -11.48 -5.26 -15.16
CA PRO A 27 -10.52 -4.31 -14.63
C PRO A 27 -10.06 -3.25 -15.63
N GLU A 28 -9.93 -3.58 -16.92
CA GLU A 28 -9.52 -2.62 -17.95
C GLU A 28 -10.63 -1.59 -18.24
N ILE A 29 -11.88 -2.04 -18.34
CA ILE A 29 -13.01 -1.14 -18.55
C ILE A 29 -13.14 -0.21 -17.34
N PHE A 30 -13.09 -0.78 -16.13
CA PHE A 30 -13.11 0.01 -14.90
C PHE A 30 -11.99 1.07 -14.89
N CYS A 31 -10.74 0.69 -15.17
CA CYS A 31 -9.61 1.63 -15.20
C CYS A 31 -9.78 2.71 -16.28
N SER A 32 -10.37 2.37 -17.42
CA SER A 32 -10.71 3.36 -18.45
C SER A 32 -11.78 4.36 -17.97
N GLN A 33 -12.80 3.86 -17.30
CA GLN A 33 -13.92 4.68 -16.80
C GLN A 33 -13.46 5.66 -15.70
N ILE A 34 -12.70 5.19 -14.69
CA ILE A 34 -12.23 6.08 -13.61
C ILE A 34 -11.30 7.19 -14.11
N LYS A 35 -10.54 6.98 -15.19
CA LYS A 35 -9.68 8.00 -15.80
C LYS A 35 -10.47 9.16 -16.40
N GLN A 36 -11.67 8.89 -16.92
CA GLN A 36 -12.53 9.88 -17.56
C GLN A 36 -13.22 10.81 -16.55
N ILE A 37 -13.39 10.39 -15.30
CA ILE A 37 -14.07 11.16 -14.28
C ILE A 37 -13.21 12.38 -13.90
N PRO A 38 -13.71 13.61 -14.06
CA PRO A 38 -13.00 14.80 -13.63
C PRO A 38 -12.99 14.90 -12.11
N ILE A 39 -11.95 15.50 -11.56
CA ILE A 39 -11.85 15.81 -10.14
C ILE A 39 -11.57 17.31 -9.95
N PRO A 40 -11.92 17.91 -8.80
CA PRO A 40 -11.62 19.29 -8.50
C PRO A 40 -10.12 19.60 -8.61
N GLU A 41 -9.79 20.75 -9.22
CA GLU A 41 -8.40 21.15 -9.49
C GLU A 41 -7.48 21.10 -8.27
N PRO A 42 -7.87 21.57 -7.06
CA PRO A 42 -7.00 21.48 -5.87
C PRO A 42 -6.65 20.03 -5.47
N ILE A 43 -7.57 19.09 -5.71
CA ILE A 43 -7.34 17.65 -5.46
C ILE A 43 -6.37 17.12 -6.52
N GLN A 44 -6.63 17.45 -7.80
CA GLN A 44 -5.76 17.04 -8.92
C GLN A 44 -4.32 17.52 -8.74
N GLU A 45 -4.11 18.77 -8.41
CA GLU A 45 -2.78 19.34 -8.15
C GLU A 45 -2.06 18.62 -7.00
N ARG A 46 -2.77 18.39 -5.89
CA ARG A 46 -2.21 17.69 -4.74
C ARG A 46 -1.77 16.27 -5.07
N LEU A 47 -2.59 15.53 -5.81
CA LEU A 47 -2.30 14.17 -6.26
C LEU A 47 -1.11 14.15 -7.23
N THR A 48 -1.11 15.02 -8.24
CA THR A 48 -0.04 15.11 -9.23
C THR A 48 1.30 15.50 -8.59
N ASN A 49 1.27 16.47 -7.66
CA ASN A 49 2.47 16.87 -6.93
C ASN A 49 3.00 15.72 -6.07
N PHE A 50 2.13 14.99 -5.39
CA PHE A 50 2.51 13.83 -4.57
C PHE A 50 3.15 12.72 -5.40
N ALA A 51 2.57 12.36 -6.54
CA ALA A 51 3.12 11.35 -7.44
C ALA A 51 4.55 11.70 -7.90
N ARG A 52 4.79 12.99 -8.20
CA ARG A 52 6.07 13.48 -8.71
C ARG A 52 7.11 13.66 -7.59
N ASN A 53 6.74 14.34 -6.53
CA ASN A 53 7.66 14.87 -5.53
C ASN A 53 7.56 14.15 -4.16
N GLY A 54 6.55 13.28 -3.97
CA GLY A 54 6.22 12.73 -2.66
C GLY A 54 5.69 13.79 -1.69
N SER A 55 5.86 13.55 -0.41
CA SER A 55 5.56 14.51 0.66
C SER A 55 6.56 14.34 1.81
N GLU A 56 6.68 15.36 2.67
CA GLU A 56 7.57 15.31 3.85
C GLU A 56 7.15 14.20 4.83
N SER A 57 5.85 13.89 4.90
CA SER A 57 5.29 12.82 5.75
C SER A 57 5.37 11.43 5.12
N GLY A 58 5.69 11.31 3.83
CA GLY A 58 5.63 10.05 3.07
C GLY A 58 4.22 9.64 2.64
N PHE A 59 3.20 10.45 2.93
CA PHE A 59 1.81 10.19 2.55
C PHE A 59 0.99 11.46 2.36
N ILE A 60 -0.16 11.33 1.73
CA ILE A 60 -1.23 12.33 1.73
C ILE A 60 -2.54 11.70 2.21
N LEU A 61 -3.38 12.50 2.86
CA LEU A 61 -4.65 12.07 3.44
C LEU A 61 -5.79 12.96 2.93
N PHE A 62 -6.88 12.30 2.52
CA PHE A 62 -8.17 12.91 2.21
C PHE A 62 -9.22 12.43 3.21
N GLN A 63 -10.13 13.32 3.59
CA GLN A 63 -11.09 13.10 4.68
C GLN A 63 -12.50 13.55 4.25
N ASN A 64 -13.50 13.14 5.02
CA ASN A 64 -14.91 13.45 4.82
C ASN A 64 -15.56 12.77 3.60
N ILE A 65 -15.07 11.57 3.23
CA ILE A 65 -15.61 10.77 2.11
C ILE A 65 -16.45 9.63 2.70
N LEU A 66 -17.56 9.97 3.34
CA LEU A 66 -18.39 8.97 4.04
C LEU A 66 -19.11 8.06 3.04
N GLU A 67 -19.08 6.76 3.32
CA GLU A 67 -19.83 5.74 2.59
C GLU A 67 -21.30 5.76 3.02
N PRO A 68 -22.25 6.07 2.12
CA PRO A 68 -23.67 6.15 2.50
C PRO A 68 -24.28 4.79 2.83
N ASN A 69 -23.80 3.73 2.20
CA ASN A 69 -24.27 2.36 2.37
C ASN A 69 -23.15 1.47 2.89
N LEU A 70 -22.74 1.70 4.15
CA LEU A 70 -21.63 0.99 4.75
C LEU A 70 -21.95 -0.52 4.91
N PRO A 71 -21.25 -1.42 4.16
CA PRO A 71 -21.47 -2.85 4.24
C PRO A 71 -20.99 -3.40 5.57
N ARG A 72 -21.48 -4.58 5.98
CA ARG A 72 -20.85 -5.33 7.06
C ARG A 72 -19.42 -5.72 6.68
N THR A 73 -18.55 -5.82 7.68
CA THR A 73 -17.22 -6.41 7.50
C THR A 73 -17.40 -7.89 7.15
N PRO A 74 -16.96 -8.36 5.97
CA PRO A 74 -17.14 -9.75 5.58
C PRO A 74 -16.27 -10.68 6.43
N PRO A 75 -16.59 -11.99 6.52
CA PRO A 75 -15.82 -12.93 7.31
C PRO A 75 -14.46 -13.30 6.68
N GLY A 76 -14.19 -12.87 5.46
CA GLY A 76 -12.94 -13.12 4.75
C GLY A 76 -12.71 -12.12 3.61
N ASN A 77 -11.47 -11.95 3.23
CA ASN A 77 -11.05 -10.97 2.22
C ASN A 77 -11.28 -11.43 0.76
N HIS A 78 -11.76 -12.65 0.55
CA HIS A 78 -12.11 -13.20 -0.78
C HIS A 78 -13.51 -12.78 -1.26
N TYR A 79 -14.29 -12.09 -0.42
CA TYR A 79 -15.64 -11.64 -0.80
C TYR A 79 -15.65 -10.38 -1.67
N HIS A 80 -14.56 -9.61 -1.70
CA HIS A 80 -14.39 -8.39 -2.50
C HIS A 80 -15.52 -7.36 -2.31
N VAL A 81 -16.05 -7.25 -1.09
CA VAL A 81 -17.17 -6.34 -0.76
C VAL A 81 -16.77 -4.88 -0.91
N GLY A 82 -15.54 -4.54 -0.57
CA GLY A 82 -15.04 -3.16 -0.59
C GLY A 82 -15.13 -2.49 -1.95
N GLU A 83 -14.90 -3.22 -3.05
CA GLU A 83 -14.90 -2.67 -4.40
C GLU A 83 -16.27 -2.13 -4.87
N THR A 84 -17.36 -2.56 -4.21
CA THR A 84 -18.72 -2.13 -4.55
C THR A 84 -19.07 -0.74 -4.01
N THR A 85 -18.28 -0.22 -3.06
CA THR A 85 -18.54 1.01 -2.33
C THR A 85 -18.22 2.27 -3.15
N ILE A 86 -18.89 3.38 -2.84
CA ILE A 86 -18.55 4.68 -3.44
C ILE A 86 -17.17 5.15 -3.00
N LEU A 87 -16.76 4.83 -1.77
CA LEU A 87 -15.45 5.16 -1.22
C LEU A 87 -14.32 4.55 -2.05
N SER A 88 -14.42 3.26 -2.44
CA SER A 88 -13.42 2.59 -3.28
C SER A 88 -13.37 3.19 -4.69
N LYS A 89 -14.52 3.54 -5.26
CA LYS A 89 -14.58 4.16 -6.58
C LYS A 89 -13.90 5.53 -6.57
N ILE A 90 -14.14 6.35 -5.54
CA ILE A 90 -13.42 7.64 -5.35
C ILE A 90 -11.91 7.39 -5.18
N GLN A 91 -11.51 6.38 -4.39
CA GLN A 91 -10.12 5.96 -4.23
C GLN A 91 -9.47 5.64 -5.59
N GLY A 92 -10.16 4.86 -6.44
CA GLY A 92 -9.69 4.51 -7.78
C GLY A 92 -9.59 5.72 -8.71
N VAL A 93 -10.59 6.61 -8.70
CA VAL A 93 -10.56 7.87 -9.46
C VAL A 93 -9.33 8.69 -9.05
N MET A 94 -9.09 8.88 -7.76
CA MET A 94 -7.92 9.60 -7.25
C MET A 94 -6.60 8.90 -7.63
N MET A 95 -6.52 7.57 -7.50
CA MET A 95 -5.35 6.79 -7.89
C MET A 95 -5.03 6.97 -9.38
N SER A 96 -6.05 6.96 -10.24
CA SER A 96 -5.91 7.13 -11.69
C SER A 96 -5.34 8.48 -12.13
N LYS A 97 -5.38 9.51 -11.25
CA LYS A 97 -4.77 10.82 -11.50
C LYS A 97 -3.27 10.88 -11.16
N MET A 98 -2.76 9.84 -10.54
CA MET A 98 -1.35 9.74 -10.11
C MET A 98 -0.61 8.62 -10.85
N SER A 99 -1.28 7.49 -11.09
CA SER A 99 -0.64 6.23 -11.44
C SER A 99 -1.60 5.29 -12.17
N GLU A 100 -1.06 4.22 -12.72
CA GLU A 100 -1.85 3.10 -13.21
C GLU A 100 -2.12 2.10 -12.08
N MET A 101 -3.38 1.69 -11.92
CA MET A 101 -3.72 0.63 -10.96
C MET A 101 -3.18 -0.72 -11.45
N ILE A 102 -2.58 -1.47 -10.54
CA ILE A 102 -2.05 -2.82 -10.78
C ILE A 102 -2.49 -3.78 -9.68
N ALA A 103 -2.47 -5.07 -10.00
CA ALA A 103 -2.71 -6.18 -9.09
C ALA A 103 -1.57 -7.19 -9.14
N TYR A 104 -1.53 -8.11 -8.18
CA TYR A 104 -0.54 -9.19 -8.13
C TYR A 104 -1.25 -10.52 -7.98
N GLU A 105 -0.91 -11.49 -8.82
CA GLU A 105 -1.50 -12.83 -8.78
C GLU A 105 -1.30 -13.49 -7.40
N ALA A 106 -0.13 -13.32 -6.81
CA ALA A 106 0.21 -13.90 -5.52
C ALA A 106 -0.38 -13.15 -4.31
N GLU A 107 -1.02 -12.00 -4.50
CA GLU A 107 -1.57 -11.20 -3.42
C GLU A 107 -2.97 -10.66 -3.77
N GLY A 108 -3.88 -10.69 -2.77
CA GLY A 108 -5.22 -10.13 -2.95
C GLY A 108 -6.04 -10.78 -4.06
N TYR A 109 -5.77 -12.07 -4.34
CA TYR A 109 -6.47 -12.86 -5.37
C TYR A 109 -6.34 -12.28 -6.80
N GLY A 110 -5.28 -11.53 -7.09
CA GLY A 110 -5.08 -10.89 -8.38
C GLY A 110 -6.05 -9.74 -8.68
N LYS A 111 -6.74 -9.20 -7.66
CA LYS A 111 -7.75 -8.16 -7.81
C LYS A 111 -7.17 -6.76 -7.57
N LEU A 112 -7.71 -5.76 -8.28
CA LEU A 112 -7.29 -4.35 -8.14
C LEU A 112 -7.59 -3.80 -6.75
N TYR A 113 -8.69 -4.21 -6.14
CA TYR A 113 -9.04 -3.88 -4.76
C TYR A 113 -8.94 -5.10 -3.87
N GLN A 114 -8.46 -4.87 -2.67
CA GLN A 114 -8.27 -5.90 -1.65
C GLN A 114 -8.97 -5.47 -0.37
N ASP A 115 -9.83 -6.34 0.14
CA ASP A 115 -10.46 -6.16 1.43
C ASP A 115 -9.45 -6.46 2.54
N ILE A 116 -9.12 -5.46 3.34
CA ILE A 116 -8.20 -5.57 4.48
C ILE A 116 -9.02 -5.53 5.76
N LEU A 117 -9.16 -6.69 6.35
CA LEU A 117 -9.96 -6.94 7.54
C LEU A 117 -9.30 -8.04 8.38
N PRO A 118 -9.59 -8.14 9.69
CA PRO A 118 -9.00 -9.19 10.52
C PRO A 118 -9.58 -10.56 10.17
N ILE A 119 -8.69 -11.55 9.96
CA ILE A 119 -9.04 -12.94 9.72
C ILE A 119 -8.61 -13.76 10.93
N TYR A 120 -9.56 -14.48 11.57
CA TYR A 120 -9.30 -15.21 12.82
C TYR A 120 -8.13 -16.20 12.71
N SER A 121 -8.08 -16.99 11.64
CA SER A 121 -7.01 -17.97 11.41
C SER A 121 -5.62 -17.34 11.15
N MET A 122 -5.58 -16.05 10.82
CA MET A 122 -4.38 -15.30 10.51
C MET A 122 -4.02 -14.28 11.60
N ALA A 123 -4.75 -14.26 12.73
CA ALA A 123 -4.66 -13.21 13.75
C ALA A 123 -3.22 -12.94 14.25
N SER A 124 -2.40 -13.98 14.39
CA SER A 124 -1.02 -13.89 14.89
C SER A 124 0.06 -13.96 13.79
N VAL A 125 -0.33 -13.81 12.52
CA VAL A 125 0.60 -13.84 11.38
C VAL A 125 0.98 -12.41 10.97
N GLN A 126 2.23 -12.22 10.52
CA GLN A 126 2.75 -10.97 9.98
C GLN A 126 2.18 -10.70 8.58
N THR A 127 0.90 -10.28 8.54
CA THR A 127 0.18 -9.93 7.32
C THR A 127 -0.78 -8.76 7.55
N SER A 128 -1.25 -8.16 6.46
CA SER A 128 -2.24 -7.08 6.50
C SER A 128 -3.58 -7.49 7.13
N VAL A 129 -3.92 -8.77 7.10
CA VAL A 129 -5.15 -9.36 7.68
C VAL A 129 -4.94 -9.93 9.09
N GLY A 130 -3.71 -9.92 9.62
CA GLY A 130 -3.41 -10.20 11.01
C GLY A 130 -3.95 -9.12 11.95
N SER A 131 -4.01 -9.39 13.25
CA SER A 131 -4.52 -8.43 14.22
C SER A 131 -3.75 -8.42 15.55
N ASN A 132 -3.41 -9.59 16.10
CA ASN A 132 -2.84 -9.73 17.45
C ASN A 132 -1.37 -9.30 17.54
N THR A 133 -0.67 -9.18 16.42
CA THR A 133 0.72 -8.75 16.34
C THR A 133 0.83 -7.37 15.70
N GLU A 134 1.83 -6.59 16.11
CA GLU A 134 2.24 -5.41 15.36
C GLU A 134 2.70 -5.86 13.98
N LEU A 135 2.14 -5.31 12.92
CA LEU A 135 2.67 -5.50 11.56
C LEU A 135 3.93 -4.65 11.46
N GLU A 136 5.07 -5.32 11.34
CA GLU A 136 6.39 -4.71 11.30
C GLU A 136 6.56 -3.79 10.09
N ILE A 137 7.47 -2.83 10.19
CA ILE A 137 7.66 -1.85 9.13
C ILE A 137 8.26 -2.47 7.88
N HIS A 138 7.64 -2.13 6.76
CA HIS A 138 8.07 -2.61 5.46
C HIS A 138 7.75 -1.61 4.34
N THR A 139 8.50 -1.69 3.28
CA THR A 139 8.11 -1.30 1.93
C THR A 139 7.20 -2.40 1.38
N GLU A 140 6.04 -2.08 0.85
CA GLU A 140 5.15 -3.09 0.25
C GLU A 140 5.89 -3.88 -0.82
N GLN A 141 5.91 -5.21 -0.69
CA GLN A 141 6.62 -6.13 -1.59
C GLN A 141 8.11 -5.76 -1.79
N ALA A 142 8.81 -5.46 -0.71
CA ALA A 142 10.21 -5.00 -0.72
C ALA A 142 11.14 -5.89 -1.56
N PHE A 143 10.88 -7.20 -1.60
CA PHE A 143 11.63 -8.20 -2.35
C PHE A 143 11.45 -8.12 -3.88
N SER A 144 10.36 -7.52 -4.37
CA SER A 144 10.03 -7.46 -5.79
C SER A 144 10.63 -6.23 -6.48
N GLN A 145 11.13 -6.43 -7.70
CA GLN A 145 11.53 -5.32 -8.60
C GLN A 145 10.30 -4.59 -9.18
N LEU A 146 9.15 -5.26 -9.19
CA LEU A 146 7.88 -4.75 -9.70
C LEU A 146 6.93 -4.33 -8.57
N ARG A 147 7.46 -3.99 -7.39
CA ARG A 147 6.66 -3.48 -6.27
C ARG A 147 5.85 -2.26 -6.65
N PRO A 148 4.71 -2.00 -6.00
CA PRO A 148 3.93 -0.80 -6.27
C PRO A 148 4.68 0.47 -5.85
N ASP A 149 4.49 1.57 -6.59
CA ASP A 149 5.04 2.88 -6.23
C ASP A 149 4.16 3.60 -5.21
N ILE A 150 2.86 3.38 -5.27
CA ILE A 150 1.86 4.00 -4.39
C ILE A 150 0.94 2.92 -3.82
N ILE A 151 0.71 3.01 -2.50
CA ILE A 151 -0.30 2.21 -1.80
C ILE A 151 -1.41 3.15 -1.39
N SER A 152 -2.66 2.74 -1.56
CA SER A 152 -3.79 3.45 -0.98
C SER A 152 -4.60 2.58 -0.05
N LEU A 153 -5.01 3.16 1.07
CA LEU A 153 -5.96 2.56 2.00
C LEU A 153 -7.16 3.50 2.15
N ALA A 154 -8.36 2.99 1.93
CA ALA A 154 -9.62 3.69 2.18
C ALA A 154 -10.33 3.03 3.36
N CYS A 155 -10.78 3.82 4.33
CA CYS A 155 -11.35 3.31 5.56
C CYS A 155 -12.88 3.30 5.52
N LEU A 156 -13.48 2.12 5.42
CA LEU A 156 -14.91 1.91 5.60
C LEU A 156 -15.26 1.87 7.10
N ARG A 157 -14.47 1.14 7.87
CA ARG A 157 -14.65 0.99 9.31
C ARG A 157 -13.29 1.00 10.00
N GLY A 158 -13.10 1.92 10.93
CA GLY A 158 -11.90 2.03 11.75
C GLY A 158 -11.95 1.14 12.99
N ASP A 159 -10.82 1.06 13.70
CA ASP A 159 -10.71 0.52 15.05
C ASP A 159 -9.86 1.48 15.88
N ILE A 160 -10.30 1.81 17.07
CA ILE A 160 -9.67 2.82 17.92
C ILE A 160 -8.21 2.48 18.31
N ASN A 161 -7.85 1.20 18.29
CA ASN A 161 -6.53 0.70 18.64
C ASN A 161 -5.65 0.36 17.43
N ALA A 162 -6.24 0.34 16.22
CA ALA A 162 -5.52 -0.01 14.99
C ALA A 162 -4.87 1.23 14.34
N PHE A 163 -3.69 1.58 14.83
CA PHE A 163 -2.90 2.70 14.29
C PHE A 163 -2.10 2.27 13.06
N THR A 164 -2.12 3.09 12.03
CA THR A 164 -1.18 3.01 10.90
C THR A 164 0.06 3.81 11.25
N TYR A 165 1.23 3.21 11.10
CA TYR A 165 2.52 3.82 11.37
C TYR A 165 3.24 4.07 10.04
N ILE A 166 3.87 5.24 9.90
CA ILE A 166 4.59 5.62 8.70
C ILE A 166 5.92 6.27 9.10
N LEU A 167 7.01 5.82 8.48
CA LEU A 167 8.32 6.45 8.62
C LEU A 167 8.83 6.87 7.24
N PRO A 168 8.85 8.17 6.91
CA PRO A 168 9.41 8.65 5.66
C PRO A 168 10.94 8.62 5.69
N VAL A 169 11.56 8.39 4.54
CA VAL A 169 13.02 8.25 4.37
C VAL A 169 13.81 9.45 4.88
N ASN A 170 13.25 10.65 4.78
CA ASN A 170 13.90 11.88 5.27
C ASN A 170 14.14 11.86 6.80
N ARG A 171 13.26 11.18 7.57
CA ARG A 171 13.47 11.00 9.02
C ARG A 171 14.57 9.99 9.32
N ILE A 172 14.72 8.96 8.49
CA ILE A 172 15.86 8.02 8.58
C ILE A 172 17.16 8.80 8.34
N ILE A 173 17.24 9.52 7.22
CA ILE A 173 18.45 10.26 6.83
C ILE A 173 18.87 11.31 7.87
N LYS A 174 17.93 12.00 8.48
CA LYS A 174 18.20 12.98 9.55
C LYS A 174 18.80 12.36 10.82
N ASN A 175 18.65 11.04 11.02
CA ASN A 175 19.06 10.32 12.23
C ASN A 175 20.22 9.33 12.02
N ILE A 176 20.88 9.36 10.86
CA ILE A 176 22.06 8.55 10.54
C ILE A 176 23.27 9.43 10.20
N THR A 177 24.46 8.89 10.37
CA THR A 177 25.71 9.54 9.98
C THR A 177 25.94 9.45 8.48
N LYS A 178 26.83 10.32 7.95
CA LYS A 178 27.24 10.25 6.52
C LYS A 178 27.80 8.88 6.16
N LYS A 179 28.61 8.26 7.03
CA LYS A 179 29.19 6.95 6.82
C LYS A 179 28.10 5.86 6.74
N GLU A 180 27.12 5.89 7.61
CA GLU A 180 25.99 4.96 7.59
C GLU A 180 25.14 5.16 6.34
N MET A 181 24.90 6.41 5.93
CA MET A 181 24.19 6.71 4.68
C MET A 181 24.92 6.12 3.46
N GLU A 182 26.27 6.24 3.40
CA GLU A 182 27.04 5.62 2.32
C GLU A 182 26.90 4.08 2.31
N LEU A 183 26.87 3.44 3.48
CA LEU A 183 26.62 2.02 3.56
C LEU A 183 25.22 1.65 3.08
N LEU A 184 24.18 2.44 3.42
CA LEU A 184 22.80 2.17 2.98
C LEU A 184 22.61 2.19 1.45
N TYR A 185 23.49 2.84 0.71
CA TYR A 185 23.52 2.81 -0.75
C TYR A 185 24.33 1.65 -1.35
N GLN A 186 24.96 0.79 -0.51
CA GLN A 186 25.67 -0.40 -0.99
C GLN A 186 24.74 -1.62 -1.00
N PRO A 187 24.93 -2.61 -1.86
CA PRO A 187 24.14 -3.84 -1.89
C PRO A 187 24.58 -4.80 -0.77
N LEU A 188 24.26 -4.47 0.47
CA LEU A 188 24.70 -5.19 1.68
C LEU A 188 23.56 -5.92 2.40
N TRP A 189 22.39 -6.06 1.80
CA TRP A 189 21.23 -6.74 2.40
C TRP A 189 20.60 -7.75 1.44
N LYS A 190 20.08 -8.79 2.03
CA LYS A 190 19.22 -9.80 1.38
C LYS A 190 17.90 -9.88 2.13
N MET A 191 16.86 -10.42 1.49
CA MET A 191 15.58 -10.65 2.14
C MET A 191 14.87 -11.88 1.59
N GLY A 192 14.01 -12.49 2.42
CA GLY A 192 13.07 -13.51 2.00
C GLY A 192 11.88 -12.95 1.24
N VAL A 193 11.01 -13.83 0.77
CA VAL A 193 9.70 -13.49 0.17
C VAL A 193 8.63 -13.47 1.25
N ASP A 194 7.67 -12.54 1.12
CA ASP A 194 6.52 -12.48 2.02
C ASP A 194 5.71 -13.79 2.03
N ILE A 195 5.14 -14.12 3.19
CA ILE A 195 4.32 -15.31 3.37
C ILE A 195 3.07 -15.32 2.51
N SER A 196 2.51 -14.14 2.20
CA SER A 196 1.33 -13.98 1.34
C SER A 196 1.60 -14.50 -0.07
N PHE A 197 2.81 -14.33 -0.57
CA PHE A 197 3.24 -14.85 -1.86
C PHE A 197 3.40 -16.38 -1.83
N LYS A 198 3.88 -16.94 -0.72
CA LYS A 198 3.97 -18.41 -0.55
C LYS A 198 2.62 -19.09 -0.50
N LEU A 199 1.60 -18.45 0.07
CA LEU A 199 0.24 -19.01 0.17
C LEU A 199 -0.52 -19.03 -1.16
N HIS A 200 -0.19 -18.12 -2.08
CA HIS A 200 -0.92 -17.92 -3.34
C HIS A 200 -0.07 -18.17 -4.57
N GLY A 201 1.25 -18.04 -4.49
CA GLY A 201 2.20 -18.28 -5.58
C GLY A 201 2.83 -19.67 -5.50
N LYS A 202 2.65 -20.51 -6.51
CA LYS A 202 3.30 -21.81 -6.61
C LYS A 202 4.80 -21.73 -6.88
N GLU A 203 5.23 -20.58 -7.39
CA GLU A 203 6.58 -20.30 -7.85
C GLU A 203 7.56 -19.92 -6.72
N PHE A 204 7.03 -19.53 -5.54
CA PHE A 204 7.85 -19.15 -4.41
C PHE A 204 8.09 -20.34 -3.49
N MET A 205 9.33 -20.78 -3.43
CA MET A 205 9.76 -21.88 -2.57
C MET A 205 10.13 -21.35 -1.18
N GLU A 206 9.95 -22.19 -0.16
CA GLU A 206 10.43 -21.89 1.17
C GLU A 206 11.96 -21.69 1.13
N GLY A 207 12.44 -20.55 1.69
CA GLY A 207 13.84 -20.17 1.65
C GLY A 207 14.28 -19.39 0.43
N ASP A 208 13.36 -18.92 -0.43
CA ASP A 208 13.71 -18.02 -1.51
C ASP A 208 14.27 -16.71 -0.94
N ILE A 209 15.52 -16.42 -1.26
CA ILE A 209 16.27 -15.27 -0.79
C ILE A 209 16.63 -14.40 -1.98
N ARG A 210 16.20 -13.13 -1.94
CA ARG A 210 16.48 -12.13 -2.95
C ARG A 210 17.61 -11.20 -2.54
N GLY A 211 18.26 -10.62 -3.52
CA GLY A 211 19.34 -9.64 -3.33
C GLY A 211 20.70 -10.14 -3.81
N PRO A 212 21.80 -9.41 -3.50
CA PRO A 212 21.84 -8.32 -2.51
C PRO A 212 21.17 -7.02 -3.00
N PHE A 213 20.57 -6.26 -2.07
CA PHE A 213 19.95 -4.96 -2.27
C PHE A 213 20.69 -3.86 -1.52
N ALA A 214 20.51 -2.61 -1.98
CA ALA A 214 20.76 -1.43 -1.19
C ALA A 214 19.45 -0.98 -0.51
N ILE A 215 19.51 -0.56 0.75
CA ILE A 215 18.33 0.01 1.45
C ILE A 215 17.96 1.36 0.85
N LEU A 216 18.96 2.21 0.54
CA LEU A 216 18.74 3.47 -0.17
C LEU A 216 19.15 3.35 -1.63
N ASN A 217 18.34 3.89 -2.51
CA ASN A 217 18.59 3.97 -3.94
C ASN A 217 18.09 5.33 -4.50
N GLY A 218 18.18 5.53 -5.81
CA GLY A 218 17.86 6.84 -6.41
C GLY A 218 18.95 7.89 -6.18
N SER A 219 18.61 9.14 -6.40
CA SER A 219 19.56 10.24 -6.22
C SER A 219 19.73 10.61 -4.74
N ARG A 220 20.89 11.20 -4.37
CA ARG A 220 21.14 11.69 -3.00
C ARG A 220 20.18 12.81 -2.58
N ASN A 221 19.63 13.55 -3.54
CA ASN A 221 18.67 14.62 -3.30
C ASN A 221 17.23 14.12 -3.24
N ASP A 222 16.96 12.92 -3.79
CA ASP A 222 15.68 12.26 -3.78
C ASP A 222 15.88 10.76 -3.53
N PRO A 223 16.26 10.38 -2.31
CA PRO A 223 16.52 8.99 -1.94
C PRO A 223 15.23 8.19 -1.88
N GLN A 224 15.31 6.97 -2.38
CA GLN A 224 14.25 5.98 -2.31
C GLN A 224 14.65 4.88 -1.31
N LEU A 225 13.67 4.23 -0.70
CA LEU A 225 13.84 3.28 0.39
C LEU A 225 13.29 1.91 0.03
N ILE A 226 14.08 0.87 0.30
CA ILE A 226 13.65 -0.53 0.28
C ILE A 226 13.98 -1.09 1.66
N PHE A 227 12.99 -1.47 2.42
CA PHE A 227 13.21 -1.98 3.77
C PHE A 227 12.08 -2.92 4.19
N ASP A 228 12.44 -3.98 4.89
CA ASP A 228 11.52 -4.91 5.51
C ASP A 228 12.14 -5.40 6.82
N GLN A 229 11.45 -5.18 7.93
CA GLN A 229 11.98 -5.53 9.25
C GLN A 229 11.97 -7.03 9.50
N ASP A 230 10.95 -7.75 9.03
CA ASP A 230 10.77 -9.17 9.24
C ASP A 230 11.67 -10.02 8.30
N LEU A 231 11.73 -9.63 7.03
CA LEU A 231 12.33 -10.46 5.98
C LEU A 231 13.79 -10.10 5.64
N MET A 232 14.25 -8.88 5.98
CA MET A 232 15.55 -8.37 5.57
C MET A 232 16.66 -8.71 6.58
N PHE A 233 17.84 -9.08 6.07
CA PHE A 233 19.02 -9.30 6.88
C PHE A 233 20.28 -8.74 6.20
N GLY A 234 21.24 -8.32 7.04
CA GLY A 234 22.53 -7.78 6.59
C GLY A 234 23.53 -8.88 6.29
N ILE A 235 24.33 -8.70 5.22
CA ILE A 235 25.40 -9.61 4.83
C ILE A 235 26.62 -9.49 5.76
N THR A 236 26.83 -8.31 6.35
CA THR A 236 27.90 -8.02 7.31
C THR A 236 27.33 -7.65 8.68
N LYS A 237 28.19 -7.69 9.71
CA LYS A 237 27.79 -7.25 11.06
C LYS A 237 27.37 -5.79 11.09
N GLU A 238 28.01 -4.94 10.29
CA GLU A 238 27.71 -3.52 10.17
C GLU A 238 26.34 -3.29 9.52
N SER A 239 26.07 -4.01 8.41
CA SER A 239 24.76 -3.91 7.73
C SER A 239 23.63 -4.44 8.61
N GLN A 240 23.86 -5.51 9.37
CA GLN A 240 22.85 -6.03 10.32
C GLN A 240 22.54 -5.01 11.45
N LYS A 241 23.54 -4.30 11.96
CA LYS A 241 23.35 -3.24 12.97
C LYS A 241 22.54 -2.07 12.42
N LEU A 242 22.64 -1.77 11.12
CA LEU A 242 21.88 -0.70 10.51
C LEU A 242 20.38 -1.03 10.41
N ILE A 243 19.99 -2.30 10.25
CA ILE A 243 18.57 -2.69 10.36
C ILE A 243 18.06 -2.34 11.76
N ALA A 244 18.74 -2.76 12.82
CA ALA A 244 18.33 -2.47 14.19
C ALA A 244 18.28 -0.93 14.45
N LYS A 245 19.20 -0.17 13.86
CA LYS A 245 19.17 1.30 13.97
C LYS A 245 17.97 1.92 13.26
N ILE A 246 17.62 1.46 12.06
CA ILE A 246 16.43 1.94 11.33
C ILE A 246 15.15 1.62 12.13
N VAL A 247 15.07 0.44 12.71
CA VAL A 247 13.95 0.05 13.59
C VAL A 247 13.88 0.95 14.83
N ALA A 248 15.01 1.28 15.45
CA ALA A 248 15.05 2.21 16.58
C ALA A 248 14.58 3.63 16.17
N ILE A 249 15.04 4.11 15.00
CA ILE A 249 14.58 5.40 14.42
C ILE A 249 13.06 5.36 14.18
N TYR A 250 12.53 4.25 13.66
CA TYR A 250 11.10 4.11 13.46
C TYR A 250 10.31 4.28 14.75
N TYR A 251 10.65 3.56 15.81
CA TYR A 251 9.92 3.69 17.07
C TYR A 251 10.00 5.09 17.68
N GLN A 252 11.09 5.83 17.43
CA GLN A 252 11.27 7.20 17.94
C GLN A 252 10.61 8.28 17.07
N HIS A 253 10.50 8.05 15.76
CA HIS A 253 10.17 9.11 14.79
C HIS A 253 9.01 8.76 13.85
N ARG A 254 8.34 7.62 14.03
CA ARG A 254 7.18 7.26 13.20
C ARG A 254 6.04 8.26 13.34
N ILE A 255 5.31 8.47 12.27
CA ILE A 255 4.04 9.18 12.29
C ILE A 255 2.96 8.16 12.61
N THR A 256 2.10 8.48 13.54
CA THR A 256 0.99 7.63 13.98
C THR A 256 -0.32 8.22 13.49
N HIS A 257 -1.12 7.44 12.77
CA HIS A 257 -2.45 7.84 12.33
C HIS A 257 -3.45 6.71 12.56
N ASN A 258 -4.57 7.02 13.21
CA ASN A 258 -5.69 6.11 13.34
C ASN A 258 -6.70 6.42 12.24
N LEU A 259 -6.78 5.56 11.21
CA LEU A 259 -7.68 5.75 10.09
C LEU A 259 -9.14 5.71 10.53
N LYS A 260 -9.89 6.73 10.14
CA LYS A 260 -11.31 6.90 10.45
C LYS A 260 -12.18 6.62 9.23
N PRO A 261 -13.44 6.19 9.42
CA PRO A 261 -14.38 6.03 8.32
C PRO A 261 -14.44 7.29 7.44
N GLY A 262 -14.37 7.08 6.11
CA GLY A 262 -14.36 8.16 5.13
C GLY A 262 -13.00 8.82 4.91
N GLU A 263 -11.91 8.23 5.39
CA GLU A 263 -10.55 8.65 5.07
C GLU A 263 -9.94 7.78 3.97
N ILE A 264 -9.22 8.43 3.05
CA ILE A 264 -8.36 7.78 2.05
C ILE A 264 -6.94 8.31 2.24
N ILE A 265 -6.00 7.40 2.50
CA ILE A 265 -4.56 7.69 2.58
C ILE A 265 -3.86 7.12 1.35
N PHE A 266 -2.92 7.89 0.77
CA PHE A 266 -1.98 7.43 -0.25
C PHE A 266 -0.58 7.52 0.33
N ILE A 267 0.16 6.40 0.35
CA ILE A 267 1.52 6.26 0.87
C ILE A 267 2.48 6.14 -0.31
N ASP A 268 3.55 6.93 -0.32
CA ASP A 268 4.65 6.81 -1.28
C ASP A 268 5.55 5.64 -0.89
N ASN A 269 5.31 4.49 -1.47
CA ASN A 269 6.04 3.25 -1.19
C ASN A 269 7.52 3.30 -1.58
N ARG A 270 7.91 4.30 -2.38
CA ARG A 270 9.31 4.54 -2.75
C ARG A 270 10.07 5.31 -1.67
N ARG A 271 9.36 6.11 -0.83
CA ARG A 271 9.97 7.06 0.12
C ARG A 271 9.54 6.88 1.57
N ALA A 272 8.69 5.89 1.85
CA ALA A 272 8.26 5.61 3.22
C ALA A 272 8.07 4.10 3.43
N VAL A 273 8.35 3.66 4.65
CA VAL A 273 7.90 2.36 5.16
C VAL A 273 6.66 2.57 6.02
N HIS A 274 5.85 1.56 6.11
CA HIS A 274 4.64 1.57 6.92
C HIS A 274 4.48 0.29 7.72
N GLY A 275 3.60 0.35 8.73
CA GLY A 275 3.26 -0.75 9.60
C GLY A 275 1.93 -0.47 10.31
N ARG A 276 1.54 -1.35 11.24
CA ARG A 276 0.28 -1.20 11.96
C ARG A 276 0.43 -1.74 13.39
N SER A 277 -0.19 -1.07 14.38
CA SER A 277 -0.30 -1.60 15.73
C SER A 277 -1.09 -2.92 15.75
N SER A 278 -0.88 -3.74 16.78
CA SER A 278 -1.83 -4.78 17.13
C SER A 278 -3.17 -4.18 17.54
N PHE A 279 -4.25 -4.94 17.39
CA PHE A 279 -5.60 -4.61 17.86
C PHE A 279 -6.38 -5.92 18.07
N SER A 280 -7.53 -5.83 18.75
CA SER A 280 -8.34 -7.00 19.12
C SER A 280 -9.71 -6.93 18.47
N PRO A 281 -9.95 -7.64 17.35
CA PRO A 281 -11.26 -7.70 16.70
C PRO A 281 -12.25 -8.58 17.46
N ASN A 282 -13.55 -8.34 17.23
CA ASN A 282 -14.65 -9.13 17.79
C ASN A 282 -15.13 -10.25 16.85
N TYR A 283 -14.83 -10.15 15.55
CA TYR A 283 -15.29 -11.06 14.49
C TYR A 283 -16.83 -11.15 14.38
N ASP A 284 -17.49 -10.02 14.59
CA ASP A 284 -18.97 -9.90 14.65
C ASP A 284 -19.58 -9.23 13.39
N GLY A 285 -18.75 -8.94 12.39
CA GLY A 285 -19.13 -8.24 11.15
C GLY A 285 -19.10 -6.72 11.27
N TYR A 286 -18.53 -6.17 12.34
CA TYR A 286 -18.35 -4.73 12.57
C TYR A 286 -16.90 -4.35 12.86
N ASP A 287 -15.97 -5.27 12.66
CA ASP A 287 -14.55 -5.05 12.81
C ASP A 287 -13.99 -4.08 11.77
N ARG A 288 -12.75 -3.63 12.00
CA ARG A 288 -11.98 -2.80 11.07
C ARG A 288 -12.06 -3.34 9.66
N PHE A 289 -12.40 -2.44 8.70
CA PHE A 289 -12.51 -2.77 7.30
C PHE A 289 -11.92 -1.66 6.45
N LEU A 290 -10.79 -1.93 5.81
CA LEU A 290 -10.16 -1.05 4.85
C LEU A 290 -10.19 -1.67 3.46
N ILE A 291 -10.07 -0.80 2.45
CA ILE A 291 -9.90 -1.20 1.05
C ILE A 291 -8.49 -0.77 0.64
N ARG A 292 -7.69 -1.71 0.16
CA ARG A 292 -6.35 -1.43 -0.37
C ARG A 292 -6.35 -1.50 -1.89
N CYS A 293 -5.61 -0.61 -2.54
CA CYS A 293 -5.25 -0.74 -3.95
C CYS A 293 -3.82 -0.25 -4.19
N PHE A 294 -3.22 -0.71 -5.29
CA PHE A 294 -1.86 -0.42 -5.67
C PHE A 294 -1.78 0.39 -6.96
N GLY A 295 -0.78 1.26 -7.03
CA GLY A 295 -0.48 2.06 -8.21
C GLY A 295 0.98 1.98 -8.61
N THR A 296 1.24 1.94 -9.92
CA THR A 296 2.57 2.08 -10.50
C THR A 296 2.67 3.36 -11.31
N LEU A 297 3.80 4.06 -11.20
CA LEU A 297 4.10 5.26 -11.99
C LEU A 297 4.66 4.92 -13.37
N ASP A 298 5.22 3.73 -13.52
CA ASP A 298 5.72 3.20 -14.79
C ASP A 298 5.04 1.86 -15.11
N TYR A 299 3.90 1.95 -15.81
CA TYR A 299 3.12 0.78 -16.18
C TYR A 299 3.86 -0.14 -17.18
N GLU A 300 4.70 0.44 -18.04
CA GLU A 300 5.46 -0.32 -19.03
C GLU A 300 6.54 -1.20 -18.40
N LYS A 301 7.08 -0.81 -17.25
CA LYS A 301 8.06 -1.61 -16.51
C LYS A 301 7.60 -3.05 -16.23
N SER A 302 6.30 -3.25 -16.01
CA SER A 302 5.72 -4.57 -15.72
C SER A 302 5.12 -5.27 -16.95
N ARG A 303 5.33 -4.75 -18.16
CA ARG A 303 4.67 -5.24 -19.39
C ARG A 303 4.86 -6.74 -19.62
N GLU A 304 6.10 -7.23 -19.53
CA GLU A 304 6.43 -8.63 -19.75
C GLU A 304 5.95 -9.55 -18.62
N ALA A 305 5.72 -8.97 -17.45
CA ALA A 305 5.24 -9.70 -16.27
C ALA A 305 3.72 -9.84 -16.21
N ARG A 306 3.00 -9.19 -17.13
CA ARG A 306 1.53 -9.24 -17.19
C ARG A 306 1.07 -10.10 -18.36
N SER A 307 0.08 -10.94 -18.11
CA SER A 307 -0.54 -11.73 -19.16
C SER A 307 -1.46 -10.85 -20.04
N PRO A 308 -1.55 -11.09 -21.36
CA PRO A 308 -2.54 -10.42 -22.20
C PRO A 308 -3.99 -10.64 -21.75
N GLU A 309 -4.27 -11.77 -21.10
CA GLU A 309 -5.58 -12.13 -20.56
C GLU A 309 -5.92 -11.33 -19.28
N TYR A 310 -4.87 -10.97 -18.50
CA TYR A 310 -5.01 -10.19 -17.27
C TYR A 310 -4.03 -9.01 -17.28
N PRO A 311 -4.28 -7.98 -18.10
CA PRO A 311 -3.30 -6.93 -18.39
C PRO A 311 -2.97 -6.01 -17.19
N ARG A 312 -3.75 -6.07 -16.10
CA ARG A 312 -3.49 -5.34 -14.84
C ARG A 312 -2.79 -6.18 -13.78
N MET A 313 -2.68 -7.49 -13.99
CA MET A 313 -2.16 -8.41 -12.98
C MET A 313 -0.72 -8.83 -13.30
N ILE A 314 0.19 -8.57 -12.37
CA ILE A 314 1.57 -9.06 -12.40
C ILE A 314 1.55 -10.52 -11.96
N GLN A 315 2.08 -11.41 -12.80
CA GLN A 315 2.13 -12.85 -12.55
C GLN A 315 3.10 -13.18 -11.41
N ALA A 316 2.77 -14.19 -10.62
CA ALA A 316 3.52 -14.60 -9.43
C ALA A 316 5.01 -14.89 -9.71
N ILE A 317 5.33 -15.44 -10.89
CA ILE A 317 6.72 -15.76 -11.27
C ILE A 317 7.64 -14.54 -11.41
N TYR A 318 7.08 -13.34 -11.53
CA TYR A 318 7.83 -12.09 -11.69
C TYR A 318 7.88 -11.23 -10.41
N SER A 319 7.21 -11.65 -9.36
CA SER A 319 7.13 -10.91 -8.09
C SER A 319 8.31 -11.18 -7.15
#